data_6d25c7402c565a6221d9ad17c2acc289
#
_entry.id   6d25c7402c565a6221d9ad17c2acc289
#
_cell.length_a   1.000
_cell.length_b   1.000
_cell.length_c   1.000
_cell.angle_alpha   90.00
_cell.angle_beta   90.00
_cell.angle_gamma   90.00
#
_symmetry.space_group_name_H-M   'P 1'
#
loop_
_entity.id
_entity.type
_entity.pdbx_description
1 polymer ?
#
loop_
_entity_poly.entity_id
_entity_poly.type
_entity_poly.pdbx_seq_one_letter_code
_entity_poly.pdbx_strand_id
1 'polypeptide(L)'
;MKKSVFVVMAIFMVVTIIATACSSPAPQATEVPAATEVQAQDTEAAPAATEAPAEDTTVSMVPAKPGSPFDIKGKTVCYIIPSLANPFLNGVSTSVTEKFKADGVTVNVYGADEGGLNQQFDQIENCISMKVDFMYVMAAGEIDQLLPAIEEAKAAGIMVMGVPPQKLVPFDAIMHTSQLEDGQKVARMACDFIEARYPTAADGSVETAIIGGASSSVGMHLRDQGYSTITDICPKVKLVAHVDISTDSIPAGQAAAENVLTANPNVKVFIGQSAAHAQGIANAIKALPGVDVADYGVFAGDMDPSMIPTVTSCADPYKGFVAIGGTALDQATYDQMKKMLQGVEHPNIINDVLEPITCDFTTLAPK
;
A
#
# COMPACT_ATOMS: atom_id res chain seq x y z
N MET A 1 -12.13 -62.80 -20.60
CA MET A 1 -13.45 -63.52 -20.46
C MET A 1 -14.29 -62.70 -19.47
N LYS A 2 -15.54 -62.53 -19.90
CA LYS A 2 -16.73 -62.00 -19.21
C LYS A 2 -16.90 -60.43 -19.20
N LYS A 3 -17.79 -60.12 -20.10
CA LYS A 3 -18.63 -58.99 -20.37
C LYS A 3 -19.65 -58.74 -19.27
N SER A 4 -20.01 -57.47 -19.06
CA SER A 4 -21.31 -57.01 -18.50
C SER A 4 -21.49 -55.60 -18.92
N VAL A 5 -22.21 -55.28 -19.88
CA VAL A 5 -23.61 -54.94 -20.15
C VAL A 5 -24.07 -53.76 -19.29
N PHE A 6 -24.14 -52.62 -19.98
CA PHE A 6 -24.79 -51.39 -19.54
C PHE A 6 -26.28 -51.42 -19.91
N VAL A 7 -27.11 -51.04 -18.96
CA VAL A 7 -28.54 -50.75 -19.17
C VAL A 7 -28.70 -49.23 -19.18
N VAL A 8 -29.12 -48.72 -20.33
CA VAL A 8 -29.56 -47.33 -20.53
C VAL A 8 -31.05 -47.27 -20.21
N MET A 9 -31.43 -46.43 -19.29
CA MET A 9 -32.82 -46.11 -18.98
C MET A 9 -33.08 -44.64 -19.34
N ALA A 10 -33.76 -44.47 -20.50
CA ALA A 10 -34.26 -43.19 -20.96
C ALA A 10 -35.64 -42.93 -20.34
N ILE A 11 -35.82 -41.86 -19.65
CA ILE A 11 -37.11 -41.35 -19.20
C ILE A 11 -37.49 -40.16 -20.08
N PHE A 12 -38.52 -40.39 -20.92
CA PHE A 12 -39.23 -39.32 -21.66
C PHE A 12 -40.16 -38.59 -20.72
N MET A 13 -39.99 -37.25 -20.58
CA MET A 13 -40.95 -36.39 -19.93
C MET A 13 -41.60 -35.51 -21.01
N VAL A 14 -42.87 -35.77 -21.26
CA VAL A 14 -43.73 -35.02 -22.19
C VAL A 14 -44.13 -33.70 -21.50
N VAL A 15 -43.76 -32.58 -22.09
CA VAL A 15 -44.23 -31.23 -21.67
C VAL A 15 -45.39 -30.82 -22.60
N THR A 16 -46.57 -30.76 -22.04
CA THR A 16 -47.78 -30.21 -22.70
C THR A 16 -47.75 -28.70 -22.68
N ILE A 17 -47.71 -28.08 -23.84
CA ILE A 17 -47.83 -26.63 -24.01
C ILE A 17 -49.32 -26.27 -24.04
N ILE A 18 -49.77 -25.48 -23.03
CA ILE A 18 -51.08 -24.81 -23.05
C ILE A 18 -50.83 -23.38 -23.50
N ALA A 19 -51.29 -23.08 -24.72
CA ALA A 19 -51.32 -21.70 -25.24
C ALA A 19 -52.57 -21.00 -24.70
N THR A 20 -52.38 -20.03 -23.83
CA THR A 20 -53.38 -19.01 -23.48
C THR A 20 -53.02 -17.70 -24.12
N ALA A 21 -53.80 -17.32 -25.10
CA ALA A 21 -53.74 -15.98 -25.71
C ALA A 21 -54.35 -14.98 -24.76
N CYS A 22 -53.54 -14.01 -24.33
CA CYS A 22 -54.02 -12.77 -23.67
C CYS A 22 -53.60 -11.57 -24.52
N SER A 23 -54.61 -10.86 -25.00
CA SER A 23 -54.55 -9.60 -25.74
C SER A 23 -53.87 -8.52 -24.91
N SER A 24 -52.87 -7.85 -25.46
CA SER A 24 -52.25 -6.67 -24.91
C SER A 24 -53.14 -5.44 -25.04
N PRO A 25 -53.36 -4.67 -23.98
CA PRO A 25 -53.91 -3.31 -24.14
C PRO A 25 -52.81 -2.32 -24.60
N ALA A 26 -53.21 -1.33 -25.37
CA ALA A 26 -52.36 -0.26 -25.92
C ALA A 26 -51.66 0.55 -24.80
N PRO A 27 -50.47 1.11 -25.07
CA PRO A 27 -49.77 1.92 -24.08
C PRO A 27 -50.48 3.24 -23.83
N GLN A 28 -50.92 3.45 -22.58
CA GLN A 28 -51.31 4.78 -22.08
C GLN A 28 -50.02 5.62 -21.92
N ALA A 29 -50.08 6.83 -22.45
CA ALA A 29 -49.05 7.85 -22.26
C ALA A 29 -48.93 8.15 -20.77
N THR A 30 -47.77 7.83 -20.20
CA THR A 30 -47.42 8.21 -18.82
C THR A 30 -46.95 9.67 -18.84
N GLU A 31 -47.69 10.53 -18.16
CA GLU A 31 -47.26 11.90 -17.88
C GLU A 31 -45.89 11.91 -17.20
N VAL A 32 -44.98 12.72 -17.73
CA VAL A 32 -43.66 13.00 -17.16
C VAL A 32 -43.88 13.73 -15.84
N PRO A 33 -43.41 13.24 -14.69
CA PRO A 33 -43.45 14.01 -13.45
C PRO A 33 -42.55 15.23 -13.58
N ALA A 34 -43.09 16.40 -13.21
CA ALA A 34 -42.35 17.66 -13.15
C ALA A 34 -41.08 17.49 -12.31
N ALA A 35 -39.98 18.06 -12.81
CA ALA A 35 -38.71 18.13 -12.14
C ALA A 35 -38.89 18.70 -10.73
N THR A 36 -38.62 17.87 -9.71
CA THR A 36 -38.52 18.33 -8.35
C THR A 36 -37.22 19.12 -8.23
N GLU A 37 -37.33 20.40 -7.90
CA GLU A 37 -36.17 21.22 -7.54
C GLU A 37 -35.40 20.51 -6.40
N VAL A 38 -34.18 20.11 -6.70
CA VAL A 38 -33.21 19.64 -5.69
C VAL A 38 -32.85 20.89 -4.88
N GLN A 39 -33.40 20.99 -3.68
CA GLN A 39 -32.92 21.95 -2.70
C GLN A 39 -31.43 21.64 -2.44
N ALA A 40 -30.60 22.68 -2.59
CA ALA A 40 -29.21 22.64 -2.17
C ALA A 40 -29.17 22.21 -0.70
N GLN A 41 -28.68 20.99 -0.44
CA GLN A 41 -28.32 20.58 0.91
C GLN A 41 -27.14 21.47 1.33
N ASP A 42 -27.34 22.19 2.42
CA ASP A 42 -26.24 22.87 3.11
C ASP A 42 -25.11 21.86 3.30
N THR A 43 -23.96 22.20 2.75
CA THR A 43 -22.73 21.42 2.94
C THR A 43 -22.38 21.52 4.43
N GLU A 44 -22.74 20.51 5.17
CA GLU A 44 -22.27 20.34 6.54
C GLU A 44 -20.74 20.40 6.50
N ALA A 45 -20.16 21.35 7.23
CA ALA A 45 -18.72 21.52 7.30
C ALA A 45 -18.07 20.18 7.66
N ALA A 46 -17.10 19.75 6.87
CA ALA A 46 -16.33 18.55 7.14
C ALA A 46 -15.87 18.58 8.62
N PRO A 47 -15.96 17.47 9.35
CA PRO A 47 -15.45 17.42 10.72
C PRO A 47 -14.00 17.88 10.72
N ALA A 48 -13.67 18.79 11.66
CA ALA A 48 -12.32 19.29 11.85
C ALA A 48 -11.36 18.10 11.93
N ALA A 49 -10.32 18.13 11.09
CA ALA A 49 -9.29 17.11 11.08
C ALA A 49 -8.79 16.92 12.51
N THR A 50 -9.00 15.73 13.06
CA THR A 50 -8.40 15.36 14.35
C THR A 50 -6.90 15.40 14.14
N GLU A 51 -6.19 16.27 14.88
CA GLU A 51 -4.72 16.29 14.84
C GLU A 51 -4.21 14.87 15.04
N ALA A 52 -3.38 14.40 14.08
CA ALA A 52 -2.72 13.12 14.21
C ALA A 52 -1.89 13.09 15.51
N PRO A 53 -1.85 11.98 16.24
CA PRO A 53 -1.02 11.85 17.43
C PRO A 53 0.43 12.21 17.09
N ALA A 54 1.10 12.99 17.98
CA ALA A 54 2.50 13.32 17.80
C ALA A 54 3.34 12.03 17.76
N GLU A 55 4.14 11.88 16.71
CA GLU A 55 5.06 10.74 16.57
C GLU A 55 6.18 10.86 17.61
N ASP A 56 6.47 9.78 18.34
CA ASP A 56 7.68 9.70 19.19
C ASP A 56 8.88 9.35 18.31
N THR A 57 9.59 10.37 17.88
CA THR A 57 10.78 10.25 17.02
C THR A 57 12.09 10.40 17.80
N THR A 58 12.05 10.40 19.13
CA THR A 58 13.24 10.58 19.96
C THR A 58 14.13 9.32 19.91
N VAL A 59 15.19 9.40 19.13
CA VAL A 59 16.18 8.31 19.03
C VAL A 59 17.04 8.28 20.30
N SER A 60 17.09 7.14 20.96
CA SER A 60 18.02 6.87 22.05
C SER A 60 18.72 5.52 21.81
N MET A 61 19.91 5.37 22.42
CA MET A 61 20.65 4.11 22.34
C MET A 61 20.23 3.16 23.46
N VAL A 62 19.86 1.95 23.11
CA VAL A 62 19.68 0.83 24.04
C VAL A 62 21.06 0.26 24.32
N PRO A 63 21.52 0.28 25.59
CA PRO A 63 22.87 -0.17 25.91
C PRO A 63 23.03 -1.67 25.70
N ALA A 64 24.26 -2.10 25.42
CA ALA A 64 24.59 -3.51 25.29
C ALA A 64 24.31 -4.28 26.60
N LYS A 65 23.76 -5.48 26.47
CA LYS A 65 23.53 -6.40 27.61
C LYS A 65 24.87 -6.99 28.08
N PRO A 66 25.05 -7.21 29.39
CA PRO A 66 26.27 -7.86 29.92
C PRO A 66 26.49 -9.21 29.24
N GLY A 67 27.70 -9.45 28.75
CA GLY A 67 28.09 -10.71 28.09
C GLY A 67 27.79 -10.76 26.59
N SER A 68 27.22 -9.66 26.00
CA SER A 68 27.04 -9.58 24.54
C SER A 68 28.39 -9.44 23.80
N PRO A 69 28.47 -9.83 22.51
CA PRO A 69 27.36 -10.34 21.68
C PRO A 69 27.01 -11.79 22.00
N PHE A 70 25.69 -12.08 22.08
CA PHE A 70 25.21 -13.45 22.26
C PHE A 70 25.24 -14.22 20.92
N ASP A 71 25.44 -15.52 20.99
CA ASP A 71 25.23 -16.40 19.84
C ASP A 71 23.74 -16.43 19.48
N ILE A 72 23.44 -16.23 18.20
CA ILE A 72 22.06 -16.26 17.71
C ILE A 72 21.70 -17.58 17.02
N LYS A 73 22.67 -18.49 16.86
CA LYS A 73 22.41 -19.78 16.24
C LYS A 73 21.39 -20.59 17.03
N GLY A 74 20.42 -21.16 16.34
CA GLY A 74 19.34 -21.93 16.94
C GLY A 74 18.19 -21.10 17.52
N LYS A 75 18.27 -19.76 17.46
CA LYS A 75 17.17 -18.89 17.85
C LYS A 75 16.02 -18.94 16.84
N THR A 76 14.83 -18.57 17.30
CA THR A 76 13.60 -18.57 16.50
C THR A 76 13.00 -17.17 16.47
N VAL A 77 12.59 -16.75 15.29
CA VAL A 77 11.98 -15.45 14.99
C VAL A 77 10.61 -15.65 14.37
N CYS A 78 9.62 -14.85 14.76
CA CYS A 78 8.40 -14.62 14.00
C CYS A 78 8.52 -13.30 13.24
N TYR A 79 8.20 -13.34 11.96
CA TYR A 79 8.17 -12.17 11.07
C TYR A 79 6.75 -11.99 10.55
N ILE A 80 6.01 -11.04 11.14
CA ILE A 80 4.56 -10.87 10.93
C ILE A 80 4.34 -9.58 10.11
N ILE A 81 3.74 -9.72 8.93
CA ILE A 81 3.50 -8.63 7.98
C ILE A 81 2.04 -8.60 7.53
N PRO A 82 1.55 -7.48 6.97
CA PRO A 82 0.16 -7.34 6.54
C PRO A 82 -0.27 -8.34 5.46
N SER A 83 0.59 -8.59 4.48
CA SER A 83 0.24 -9.45 3.35
C SER A 83 1.47 -10.03 2.66
N LEU A 84 1.46 -11.33 2.40
CA LEU A 84 2.44 -12.00 1.55
C LEU A 84 2.13 -11.83 0.05
N ALA A 85 0.93 -11.39 -0.30
CA ALA A 85 0.56 -11.07 -1.68
C ALA A 85 1.15 -9.72 -2.15
N ASN A 86 1.59 -8.86 -1.23
CA ASN A 86 2.32 -7.64 -1.56
C ASN A 86 3.76 -7.99 -1.96
N PRO A 87 4.19 -7.73 -3.23
CA PRO A 87 5.51 -8.14 -3.72
C PRO A 87 6.68 -7.50 -2.95
N PHE A 88 6.53 -6.24 -2.51
CA PHE A 88 7.54 -5.54 -1.73
C PHE A 88 7.75 -6.19 -0.36
N LEU A 89 6.67 -6.36 0.42
CA LEU A 89 6.74 -6.96 1.76
C LEU A 89 7.24 -8.40 1.70
N ASN A 90 6.78 -9.17 0.71
CA ASN A 90 7.24 -10.54 0.50
C ASN A 90 8.72 -10.59 0.11
N GLY A 91 9.18 -9.69 -0.74
CA GLY A 91 10.59 -9.59 -1.14
C GLY A 91 11.51 -9.29 0.05
N VAL A 92 11.15 -8.28 0.87
CA VAL A 92 11.92 -7.93 2.07
C VAL A 92 11.94 -9.09 3.07
N SER A 93 10.79 -9.69 3.39
CA SER A 93 10.70 -10.80 4.34
C SER A 93 11.49 -12.02 3.89
N THR A 94 11.47 -12.33 2.60
CA THR A 94 12.25 -13.43 2.00
C THR A 94 13.74 -13.17 2.17
N SER A 95 14.23 -11.99 1.80
CA SER A 95 15.65 -11.63 1.91
C SER A 95 16.14 -11.66 3.36
N VAL A 96 15.38 -11.08 4.31
CA VAL A 96 15.69 -11.13 5.74
C VAL A 96 15.74 -12.58 6.25
N THR A 97 14.79 -13.42 5.82
CA THR A 97 14.75 -14.84 6.20
C THR A 97 15.98 -15.60 5.72
N GLU A 98 16.41 -15.37 4.48
CA GLU A 98 17.60 -16.01 3.93
C GLU A 98 18.88 -15.64 4.69
N LYS A 99 19.03 -14.35 5.05
CA LYS A 99 20.15 -13.87 5.85
C LYS A 99 20.19 -14.51 7.24
N PHE A 100 19.06 -14.59 7.94
CA PHE A 100 18.96 -15.25 9.23
C PHE A 100 19.18 -16.76 9.16
N LYS A 101 18.70 -17.40 8.10
CA LYS A 101 18.94 -18.82 7.84
C LYS A 101 20.46 -19.10 7.68
N ALA A 102 21.20 -18.20 7.04
CA ALA A 102 22.65 -18.30 6.93
C ALA A 102 23.36 -18.21 8.30
N ASP A 103 22.79 -17.45 9.25
CA ASP A 103 23.26 -17.37 10.64
C ASP A 103 22.77 -18.54 11.53
N GLY A 104 21.99 -19.48 10.98
CA GLY A 104 21.42 -20.62 11.72
C GLY A 104 20.21 -20.26 12.59
N VAL A 105 19.53 -19.16 12.29
CA VAL A 105 18.27 -18.73 12.93
C VAL A 105 17.08 -19.27 12.13
N THR A 106 16.04 -19.74 12.82
CA THR A 106 14.77 -20.12 12.19
C THR A 106 13.83 -18.92 12.13
N VAL A 107 13.31 -18.59 10.94
CA VAL A 107 12.32 -17.52 10.77
C VAL A 107 11.00 -18.12 10.32
N ASN A 108 9.94 -17.84 11.05
CA ASN A 108 8.56 -18.15 10.70
C ASN A 108 7.92 -16.87 10.17
N VAL A 109 7.60 -16.84 8.88
CA VAL A 109 6.98 -15.69 8.22
C VAL A 109 5.47 -15.88 8.16
N TYR A 110 4.74 -14.87 8.59
CA TYR A 110 3.28 -14.83 8.57
C TYR A 110 2.79 -13.59 7.83
N GLY A 111 1.78 -13.76 7.00
CA GLY A 111 1.01 -12.69 6.39
C GLY A 111 -0.45 -12.80 6.80
N ALA A 112 -1.16 -11.69 6.76
CA ALA A 112 -2.60 -11.63 6.90
C ALA A 112 -3.20 -11.02 5.63
N ASP A 113 -4.49 -11.18 5.41
CA ASP A 113 -5.22 -10.43 4.40
C ASP A 113 -5.32 -8.96 4.81
N GLU A 114 -5.54 -8.05 3.86
CA GLU A 114 -5.74 -6.64 4.14
C GLU A 114 -6.86 -6.45 5.19
N GLY A 115 -6.57 -5.72 6.26
CA GLY A 115 -7.48 -5.59 7.41
C GLY A 115 -7.53 -6.82 8.32
N GLY A 116 -6.69 -7.83 8.11
CA GLY A 116 -6.64 -9.08 8.88
C GLY A 116 -6.01 -8.97 10.26
N LEU A 117 -6.32 -7.93 11.06
CA LEU A 117 -5.77 -7.76 12.41
C LEU A 117 -6.09 -8.91 13.35
N ASN A 118 -7.28 -9.52 13.24
CA ASN A 118 -7.62 -10.70 14.03
C ASN A 118 -6.69 -11.88 13.73
N GLN A 119 -6.37 -12.09 12.45
CA GLN A 119 -5.42 -13.11 12.05
C GLN A 119 -4.01 -12.82 12.58
N GLN A 120 -3.59 -11.56 12.57
CA GLN A 120 -2.30 -11.18 13.16
C GLN A 120 -2.27 -11.37 14.68
N PHE A 121 -3.38 -11.10 15.36
CA PHE A 121 -3.51 -11.39 16.78
C PHE A 121 -3.26 -12.88 17.06
N ASP A 122 -3.96 -13.78 16.34
CA ASP A 122 -3.77 -15.23 16.47
C ASP A 122 -2.32 -15.66 16.13
N GLN A 123 -1.68 -15.00 15.15
CA GLN A 123 -0.29 -15.25 14.79
C GLN A 123 0.68 -14.87 15.91
N ILE A 124 0.46 -13.74 16.59
CA ILE A 124 1.25 -13.31 17.76
C ILE A 124 1.08 -14.32 18.89
N GLU A 125 -0.14 -14.73 19.23
CA GLU A 125 -0.40 -15.75 20.26
C GLU A 125 0.27 -17.09 19.95
N ASN A 126 0.26 -17.51 18.68
CA ASN A 126 0.97 -18.70 18.24
C ASN A 126 2.49 -18.56 18.45
N CYS A 127 3.06 -17.42 18.13
CA CYS A 127 4.49 -17.14 18.35
C CYS A 127 4.86 -17.13 19.85
N ILE A 128 3.97 -16.62 20.71
CA ILE A 128 4.13 -16.69 22.16
C ILE A 128 4.13 -18.16 22.61
N SER A 129 3.19 -18.96 22.14
CA SER A 129 3.08 -20.39 22.46
C SER A 129 4.31 -21.19 22.01
N MET A 130 4.91 -20.82 20.87
CA MET A 130 6.17 -21.39 20.36
C MET A 130 7.40 -20.92 21.14
N LYS A 131 7.27 -19.93 22.04
CA LYS A 131 8.36 -19.34 22.80
C LYS A 131 9.52 -18.85 21.93
N VAL A 132 9.19 -18.11 20.89
CA VAL A 132 10.20 -17.54 19.99
C VAL A 132 11.07 -16.52 20.74
N ASP A 133 12.28 -16.27 20.25
CA ASP A 133 13.21 -15.29 20.86
C ASP A 133 12.89 -13.85 20.44
N PHE A 134 12.26 -13.69 19.29
CA PHE A 134 12.04 -12.38 18.68
C PHE A 134 10.78 -12.33 17.81
N MET A 135 10.08 -11.21 17.82
CA MET A 135 9.01 -10.90 16.87
C MET A 135 9.28 -9.58 16.15
N TYR A 136 9.10 -9.61 14.85
CA TYR A 136 8.93 -8.42 14.01
C TYR A 136 7.46 -8.30 13.66
N VAL A 137 6.85 -7.15 13.94
CA VAL A 137 5.40 -6.96 13.76
C VAL A 137 5.14 -5.69 12.95
N MET A 138 4.62 -5.85 11.75
CA MET A 138 4.04 -4.80 10.93
C MET A 138 2.53 -5.02 10.87
N ALA A 139 1.75 -4.10 11.43
CA ALA A 139 0.31 -4.27 11.53
C ALA A 139 -0.41 -4.14 10.17
N ALA A 140 -1.44 -4.95 9.97
CA ALA A 140 -2.33 -4.87 8.80
C ALA A 140 -3.42 -3.78 8.93
N GLY A 141 -3.31 -2.92 9.92
CA GLY A 141 -4.22 -1.83 10.25
C GLY A 141 -3.69 -1.06 11.44
N GLU A 142 -4.56 -0.53 12.27
CA GLU A 142 -4.14 0.22 13.46
C GLU A 142 -3.46 -0.68 14.48
N ILE A 143 -2.20 -0.39 14.78
CA ILE A 143 -1.36 -1.18 15.69
C ILE A 143 -1.93 -1.27 17.11
N ASP A 144 -2.71 -0.28 17.54
CA ASP A 144 -3.31 -0.23 18.88
C ASP A 144 -4.18 -1.47 19.17
N GLN A 145 -4.75 -2.10 18.15
CA GLN A 145 -5.53 -3.34 18.30
C GLN A 145 -4.66 -4.56 18.63
N LEU A 146 -3.38 -4.53 18.30
CA LEU A 146 -2.43 -5.61 18.57
C LEU A 146 -1.65 -5.39 19.88
N LEU A 147 -1.71 -4.20 20.48
CA LEU A 147 -0.91 -3.87 21.68
C LEU A 147 -1.09 -4.87 22.83
N PRO A 148 -2.31 -5.36 23.16
CA PRO A 148 -2.46 -6.34 24.23
C PRO A 148 -1.66 -7.63 24.00
N ALA A 149 -1.68 -8.16 22.78
CA ALA A 149 -0.90 -9.35 22.43
C ALA A 149 0.62 -9.09 22.42
N ILE A 150 1.02 -7.88 22.00
CA ILE A 150 2.43 -7.46 22.04
C ILE A 150 2.93 -7.33 23.47
N GLU A 151 2.10 -6.77 24.38
CA GLU A 151 2.43 -6.70 25.81
C GLU A 151 2.57 -8.09 26.42
N GLU A 152 1.70 -9.05 26.05
CA GLU A 152 1.81 -10.45 26.47
C GLU A 152 3.10 -11.10 25.96
N ALA A 153 3.47 -10.89 24.69
CA ALA A 153 4.74 -11.37 24.13
C ALA A 153 5.93 -10.84 24.93
N LYS A 154 5.92 -9.55 25.27
CA LYS A 154 6.96 -8.93 26.09
C LYS A 154 6.99 -9.51 27.51
N ALA A 155 5.84 -9.73 28.13
CA ALA A 155 5.76 -10.39 29.45
C ALA A 155 6.28 -11.83 29.42
N ALA A 156 6.17 -12.51 28.28
CA ALA A 156 6.77 -13.82 28.03
C ALA A 156 8.29 -13.77 27.78
N GLY A 157 8.90 -12.58 27.76
CA GLY A 157 10.34 -12.37 27.54
C GLY A 157 10.76 -12.34 26.08
N ILE A 158 9.82 -12.23 25.15
CA ILE A 158 10.08 -12.12 23.72
C ILE A 158 10.45 -10.67 23.38
N MET A 159 11.52 -10.46 22.63
CA MET A 159 11.85 -9.13 22.10
C MET A 159 10.92 -8.80 20.92
N VAL A 160 10.38 -7.59 20.90
CA VAL A 160 9.46 -7.18 19.85
C VAL A 160 9.92 -5.88 19.18
N MET A 161 10.05 -5.93 17.86
CA MET A 161 10.29 -4.77 16.99
C MET A 161 9.03 -4.47 16.18
N GLY A 162 8.57 -3.22 16.21
CA GLY A 162 7.35 -2.78 15.51
C GLY A 162 7.64 -1.99 14.24
N VAL A 163 6.67 -2.01 13.29
CA VAL A 163 6.71 -1.23 12.04
C VAL A 163 5.29 -0.97 11.53
N PRO A 164 4.91 0.23 11.22
CA PRO A 164 5.32 1.50 11.80
C PRO A 164 4.41 1.81 13.00
N PRO A 165 4.85 1.64 14.23
CA PRO A 165 4.13 2.25 15.34
C PRO A 165 4.50 3.73 15.45
N GLN A 166 3.53 4.53 15.82
CA GLN A 166 3.74 5.97 16.05
C GLN A 166 4.35 6.26 17.43
N LYS A 167 4.56 5.23 18.22
CA LYS A 167 5.14 5.30 19.56
C LYS A 167 5.99 4.07 19.85
N LEU A 168 7.07 4.23 20.59
CA LEU A 168 7.99 3.16 20.94
C LEU A 168 7.35 2.09 21.85
N VAL A 169 6.63 2.50 22.90
CA VAL A 169 6.07 1.57 23.90
C VAL A 169 4.81 0.89 23.34
N PRO A 170 4.68 -0.44 23.44
CA PRO A 170 5.48 -1.39 24.24
C PRO A 170 6.69 -2.03 23.54
N PHE A 171 7.06 -1.61 22.35
CA PHE A 171 8.13 -2.22 21.56
C PHE A 171 9.52 -2.03 22.20
N ASP A 172 10.45 -2.92 21.90
CA ASP A 172 11.87 -2.79 22.28
C ASP A 172 12.61 -1.87 21.30
N ALA A 173 12.18 -1.89 20.04
CA ALA A 173 12.59 -0.95 19.01
C ALA A 173 11.50 -0.81 17.96
N ILE A 174 11.58 0.26 17.17
CA ILE A 174 10.70 0.50 16.03
C ILE A 174 11.51 0.87 14.78
N MET A 175 11.04 0.44 13.61
CA MET A 175 11.35 1.13 12.37
C MET A 175 10.33 2.23 12.18
N HIS A 176 10.80 3.43 11.90
CA HIS A 176 9.96 4.61 11.73
C HIS A 176 10.09 5.14 10.31
N THR A 177 8.98 5.17 9.61
CA THR A 177 8.85 5.80 8.30
C THR A 177 8.00 7.04 8.45
N SER A 178 8.57 8.23 8.17
CA SER A 178 7.77 9.45 8.10
C SER A 178 6.86 9.40 6.88
N GLN A 179 5.61 9.00 7.10
CA GLN A 179 4.63 8.86 6.02
C GLN A 179 4.29 10.20 5.37
N LEU A 180 4.27 11.28 6.18
CA LEU A 180 4.08 12.63 5.66
C LEU A 180 5.23 13.04 4.71
N GLU A 181 6.49 12.80 5.12
CA GLU A 181 7.66 13.12 4.30
C GLU A 181 7.70 12.27 3.02
N ASP A 182 7.32 10.99 3.10
CA ASP A 182 7.17 10.12 1.94
C ASP A 182 6.20 10.73 0.92
N GLY A 183 4.99 11.08 1.36
CA GLY A 183 4.01 11.75 0.50
C GLY A 183 4.50 13.06 -0.10
N GLN A 184 5.21 13.89 0.68
CA GLN A 184 5.78 15.15 0.20
C GLN A 184 6.87 14.92 -0.87
N LYS A 185 7.69 13.88 -0.73
CA LYS A 185 8.69 13.51 -1.75
C LYS A 185 8.02 13.05 -3.05
N VAL A 186 6.94 12.28 -2.95
CA VAL A 186 6.15 11.87 -4.12
C VAL A 186 5.54 13.09 -4.81
N ALA A 187 4.94 14.02 -4.06
CA ALA A 187 4.40 15.26 -4.59
C ALA A 187 5.49 16.10 -5.30
N ARG A 188 6.70 16.14 -4.75
CA ARG A 188 7.83 16.83 -5.36
C ARG A 188 8.23 16.20 -6.69
N MET A 189 8.39 14.86 -6.75
CA MET A 189 8.71 14.16 -8.00
C MET A 189 7.67 14.41 -9.08
N ALA A 190 6.38 14.39 -8.71
CA ALA A 190 5.29 14.69 -9.64
C ALA A 190 5.36 16.14 -10.17
N CYS A 191 5.70 17.09 -9.30
CA CYS A 191 5.91 18.48 -9.70
C CYS A 191 7.12 18.63 -10.64
N ASP A 192 8.23 17.99 -10.33
CA ASP A 192 9.45 18.04 -11.15
C ASP A 192 9.20 17.48 -12.56
N PHE A 193 8.41 16.41 -12.68
CA PHE A 193 7.94 15.90 -13.96
C PHE A 193 7.08 16.92 -14.70
N ILE A 194 6.12 17.57 -14.02
CA ILE A 194 5.26 18.60 -14.62
C ILE A 194 6.10 19.74 -15.15
N GLU A 195 7.06 20.23 -14.37
CA GLU A 195 7.94 21.32 -14.78
C GLU A 195 8.81 20.93 -15.98
N ALA A 196 9.31 19.71 -16.04
CA ALA A 196 10.13 19.23 -17.16
C ALA A 196 9.30 18.97 -18.43
N ARG A 197 8.15 18.29 -18.27
CA ARG A 197 7.33 17.85 -19.41
C ARG A 197 6.45 18.96 -19.97
N TYR A 198 5.93 19.84 -19.12
CA TYR A 198 4.98 20.91 -19.45
C TYR A 198 5.52 22.30 -19.06
N PRO A 199 6.73 22.69 -19.54
CA PRO A 199 7.38 23.94 -19.11
C PRO A 199 6.58 25.19 -19.44
N THR A 200 5.76 25.16 -20.51
CA THR A 200 4.95 26.29 -21.00
C THR A 200 3.50 26.25 -20.53
N ALA A 201 3.10 25.25 -19.77
CA ALA A 201 1.75 25.13 -19.22
C ALA A 201 1.47 26.29 -18.25
N ALA A 202 0.26 26.85 -18.35
CA ALA A 202 -0.20 27.88 -17.42
C ALA A 202 -0.47 27.30 -16.02
N ASP A 203 -0.48 28.16 -15.03
CA ASP A 203 -0.91 27.78 -13.69
C ASP A 203 -2.32 27.19 -13.71
N GLY A 204 -2.53 26.11 -12.95
CA GLY A 204 -3.80 25.40 -12.87
C GLY A 204 -4.24 24.70 -14.15
N SER A 205 -3.33 24.38 -15.09
CA SER A 205 -3.69 23.78 -16.38
C SER A 205 -3.34 22.29 -16.53
N VAL A 206 -2.45 21.74 -15.71
CA VAL A 206 -2.07 20.31 -15.75
C VAL A 206 -2.97 19.51 -14.83
N GLU A 207 -3.92 18.78 -15.42
CA GLU A 207 -4.85 17.96 -14.65
C GLU A 207 -4.12 16.80 -13.98
N THR A 208 -4.28 16.73 -12.66
CA THR A 208 -3.62 15.79 -11.77
C THR A 208 -4.66 15.07 -10.92
N ALA A 209 -4.44 13.80 -10.63
CA ALA A 209 -5.31 13.00 -9.75
C ALA A 209 -4.48 12.31 -8.67
N ILE A 210 -5.06 12.17 -7.46
CA ILE A 210 -4.55 11.37 -6.36
C ILE A 210 -5.46 10.15 -6.20
N ILE A 211 -4.89 8.96 -6.16
CA ILE A 211 -5.55 7.70 -5.82
C ILE A 211 -4.87 7.21 -4.54
N GLY A 212 -5.36 7.73 -3.41
CA GLY A 212 -4.82 7.50 -2.08
C GLY A 212 -5.47 6.33 -1.37
N GLY A 213 -5.16 6.19 -0.10
CA GLY A 213 -5.71 5.19 0.81
C GLY A 213 -5.80 5.74 2.23
N ALA A 214 -6.17 7.03 2.36
CA ALA A 214 -6.21 7.76 3.62
C ALA A 214 -7.04 7.08 4.71
N SER A 215 -8.10 6.34 4.31
CA SER A 215 -8.99 5.63 5.23
C SER A 215 -8.40 4.31 5.76
N SER A 216 -7.30 3.81 5.22
CA SER A 216 -6.76 2.50 5.59
C SER A 216 -6.01 2.50 6.93
N SER A 217 -5.31 3.58 7.26
CA SER A 217 -4.64 3.77 8.55
C SER A 217 -4.23 5.23 8.78
N VAL A 218 -3.87 5.57 10.02
CA VAL A 218 -3.31 6.90 10.36
C VAL A 218 -2.04 7.20 9.55
N GLY A 219 -1.18 6.20 9.35
CA GLY A 219 0.02 6.37 8.53
C GLY A 219 -0.32 6.71 7.07
N MET A 220 -1.29 6.00 6.48
CA MET A 220 -1.72 6.29 5.12
C MET A 220 -2.43 7.63 4.99
N HIS A 221 -3.15 8.05 6.02
CA HIS A 221 -3.71 9.41 6.08
C HIS A 221 -2.62 10.48 6.05
N LEU A 222 -1.54 10.32 6.83
CA LEU A 222 -0.39 11.23 6.81
C LEU A 222 0.31 11.25 5.43
N ARG A 223 0.47 10.09 4.79
CA ARG A 223 1.04 9.98 3.44
C ARG A 223 0.18 10.74 2.43
N ASP A 224 -1.13 10.57 2.49
CA ASP A 224 -2.10 11.24 1.63
C ASP A 224 -2.10 12.77 1.84
N GLN A 225 -1.94 13.25 3.07
CA GLN A 225 -1.69 14.67 3.36
C GLN A 225 -0.41 15.15 2.66
N GLY A 226 0.65 14.32 2.67
CA GLY A 226 1.88 14.60 1.94
C GLY A 226 1.66 14.74 0.43
N TYR A 227 0.87 13.85 -0.18
CA TYR A 227 0.50 13.93 -1.61
C TYR A 227 -0.24 15.22 -1.94
N SER A 228 -1.15 15.63 -1.06
CA SER A 228 -1.97 16.82 -1.23
C SER A 228 -1.15 18.11 -1.29
N THR A 229 0.09 18.12 -0.74
CA THR A 229 0.99 19.27 -0.84
C THR A 229 1.38 19.64 -2.27
N ILE A 230 1.10 18.77 -3.25
CA ILE A 230 1.36 19.06 -4.67
C ILE A 230 0.65 20.34 -5.12
N THR A 231 -0.53 20.64 -4.59
CA THR A 231 -1.28 21.86 -4.90
C THR A 231 -0.60 23.13 -4.41
N ASP A 232 0.19 23.02 -3.35
CA ASP A 232 0.90 24.16 -2.73
C ASP A 232 2.26 24.41 -3.40
N ILE A 233 2.93 23.31 -3.82
CA ILE A 233 4.30 23.38 -4.33
C ILE A 233 4.40 23.44 -5.85
N CYS A 234 3.33 23.17 -6.57
CA CYS A 234 3.31 23.08 -8.03
C CYS A 234 2.17 23.95 -8.65
N PRO A 235 2.42 25.21 -8.97
CA PRO A 235 1.37 26.14 -9.46
C PRO A 235 0.62 25.63 -10.68
N LYS A 236 1.25 24.84 -11.55
CA LYS A 236 0.65 24.30 -12.78
C LYS A 236 -0.40 23.23 -12.53
N VAL A 237 -0.43 22.64 -11.32
CA VAL A 237 -1.36 21.56 -10.98
C VAL A 237 -2.80 22.05 -10.91
N LYS A 238 -3.69 21.28 -11.52
CA LYS A 238 -5.14 21.31 -11.31
C LYS A 238 -5.56 19.96 -10.77
N LEU A 239 -5.74 19.84 -9.47
CA LEU A 239 -6.24 18.61 -8.86
C LEU A 239 -7.71 18.41 -9.25
N VAL A 240 -8.00 17.39 -10.07
CA VAL A 240 -9.35 17.11 -10.61
C VAL A 240 -10.02 15.91 -9.96
N ALA A 241 -9.25 15.06 -9.29
CA ALA A 241 -9.76 13.93 -8.53
C ALA A 241 -8.85 13.61 -7.35
N HIS A 242 -9.46 13.28 -6.21
CA HIS A 242 -8.80 12.70 -5.04
C HIS A 242 -9.68 11.55 -4.58
N VAL A 243 -9.23 10.33 -4.87
CA VAL A 243 -10.00 9.10 -4.65
C VAL A 243 -9.34 8.31 -3.52
N ASP A 244 -10.12 7.93 -2.53
CA ASP A 244 -9.66 7.09 -1.43
C ASP A 244 -10.07 5.64 -1.69
N ILE A 245 -9.09 4.73 -1.77
CA ILE A 245 -9.32 3.29 -1.91
C ILE A 245 -8.50 2.53 -0.86
N SER A 246 -9.18 1.68 -0.09
CA SER A 246 -8.56 0.93 1.01
C SER A 246 -7.83 -0.34 0.57
N THR A 247 -8.12 -0.84 -0.64
CA THR A 247 -7.52 -2.10 -1.15
C THR A 247 -6.22 -1.83 -1.87
N ASP A 248 -5.10 -2.26 -1.28
CA ASP A 248 -3.77 -2.11 -1.88
C ASP A 248 -3.47 -3.23 -2.87
N SER A 249 -3.91 -3.03 -4.12
CA SER A 249 -3.68 -4.00 -5.20
C SER A 249 -3.62 -3.36 -6.58
N ILE A 250 -2.94 -4.03 -7.53
CA ILE A 250 -2.86 -3.59 -8.93
C ILE A 250 -4.26 -3.46 -9.56
N PRO A 251 -5.19 -4.44 -9.42
CA PRO A 251 -6.54 -4.28 -9.97
C PRO A 251 -7.33 -3.12 -9.40
N ALA A 252 -7.21 -2.83 -8.09
CA ALA A 252 -7.91 -1.72 -7.45
C ALA A 252 -7.39 -0.36 -7.98
N GLY A 253 -6.06 -0.19 -8.05
CA GLY A 253 -5.45 1.00 -8.65
C GLY A 253 -5.85 1.20 -10.11
N GLN A 254 -5.90 0.11 -10.90
CA GLN A 254 -6.32 0.16 -12.29
C GLN A 254 -7.78 0.60 -12.44
N ALA A 255 -8.70 -0.02 -11.71
CA ALA A 255 -10.12 0.32 -11.77
C ALA A 255 -10.39 1.77 -11.35
N ALA A 256 -9.71 2.25 -10.30
CA ALA A 256 -9.82 3.64 -9.87
C ALA A 256 -9.31 4.61 -10.96
N ALA A 257 -8.16 4.30 -11.59
CA ALA A 257 -7.62 5.12 -12.68
C ALA A 257 -8.52 5.13 -13.91
N GLU A 258 -9.10 4.01 -14.31
CA GLU A 258 -10.07 3.93 -15.42
C GLU A 258 -11.30 4.83 -15.16
N ASN A 259 -11.82 4.84 -13.93
CA ASN A 259 -12.91 5.73 -13.53
C ASN A 259 -12.52 7.21 -13.61
N VAL A 260 -11.32 7.54 -13.07
CA VAL A 260 -10.79 8.92 -13.12
C VAL A 260 -10.60 9.38 -14.56
N LEU A 261 -9.97 8.56 -15.42
CA LEU A 261 -9.74 8.88 -16.83
C LEU A 261 -11.05 9.03 -17.64
N THR A 262 -12.07 8.24 -17.26
CA THR A 262 -13.41 8.38 -17.89
C THR A 262 -14.05 9.72 -17.54
N ALA A 263 -13.97 10.14 -16.28
CA ALA A 263 -14.55 11.39 -15.80
C ALA A 263 -13.69 12.61 -16.18
N ASN A 264 -12.37 12.44 -16.25
CA ASN A 264 -11.39 13.49 -16.50
C ASN A 264 -10.37 13.05 -17.57
N PRO A 265 -10.74 13.07 -18.86
CA PRO A 265 -9.92 12.50 -19.94
C PRO A 265 -8.60 13.23 -20.19
N ASN A 266 -8.43 14.43 -19.64
CA ASN A 266 -7.22 15.25 -19.80
C ASN A 266 -6.21 15.07 -18.67
N VAL A 267 -6.46 14.22 -17.68
CA VAL A 267 -5.51 13.94 -16.61
C VAL A 267 -4.20 13.43 -17.18
N LYS A 268 -3.10 14.01 -16.74
CA LYS A 268 -1.74 13.68 -17.18
C LYS A 268 -0.87 13.13 -16.06
N VAL A 269 -1.17 13.49 -14.81
CA VAL A 269 -0.36 13.10 -13.66
C VAL A 269 -1.23 12.39 -12.64
N PHE A 270 -0.71 11.28 -12.13
CA PHE A 270 -1.33 10.51 -11.08
C PHE A 270 -0.36 10.31 -9.93
N ILE A 271 -0.88 10.38 -8.73
CA ILE A 271 -0.20 9.95 -7.51
C ILE A 271 -0.98 8.75 -6.96
N GLY A 272 -0.31 7.60 -6.84
CA GLY A 272 -0.84 6.38 -6.25
C GLY A 272 -0.33 6.18 -4.83
N GLN A 273 -1.10 5.52 -3.96
CA GLN A 273 -0.71 5.24 -2.58
C GLN A 273 0.55 4.38 -2.49
N SER A 274 0.67 3.39 -3.36
CA SER A 274 1.69 2.35 -3.31
C SER A 274 2.20 1.98 -4.70
N ALA A 275 3.26 1.18 -4.77
CA ALA A 275 3.75 0.59 -6.00
C ALA A 275 2.68 -0.23 -6.74
N ALA A 276 1.80 -0.94 -6.00
CA ALA A 276 0.71 -1.72 -6.60
C ALA A 276 -0.32 -0.81 -7.27
N HIS A 277 -0.73 0.28 -6.60
CA HIS A 277 -1.61 1.28 -7.20
C HIS A 277 -0.98 1.92 -8.44
N ALA A 278 0.29 2.32 -8.37
CA ALA A 278 0.99 2.95 -9.50
C ALA A 278 1.09 2.02 -10.71
N GLN A 279 1.35 0.73 -10.50
CA GLN A 279 1.34 -0.26 -11.59
C GLN A 279 -0.06 -0.41 -12.21
N GLY A 280 -1.11 -0.42 -11.40
CA GLY A 280 -2.51 -0.44 -11.87
C GLY A 280 -2.86 0.81 -12.68
N ILE A 281 -2.51 1.99 -12.18
CA ILE A 281 -2.70 3.27 -12.88
C ILE A 281 -1.96 3.28 -14.22
N ALA A 282 -0.70 2.83 -14.24
CA ALA A 282 0.10 2.74 -15.46
C ALA A 282 -0.52 1.77 -16.48
N ASN A 283 -1.13 0.67 -16.02
CA ASN A 283 -1.85 -0.26 -16.89
C ASN A 283 -3.09 0.39 -17.52
N ALA A 284 -3.88 1.14 -16.75
CA ALA A 284 -5.02 1.88 -17.26
C ALA A 284 -4.61 2.90 -18.33
N ILE A 285 -3.52 3.64 -18.11
CA ILE A 285 -2.99 4.61 -19.08
C ILE A 285 -2.53 3.90 -20.35
N LYS A 286 -1.79 2.81 -20.24
CA LYS A 286 -1.30 2.03 -21.41
C LYS A 286 -2.42 1.45 -22.25
N ALA A 287 -3.60 1.23 -21.68
CA ALA A 287 -4.78 0.76 -22.39
C ALA A 287 -5.51 1.85 -23.21
N LEU A 288 -5.16 3.13 -23.06
CA LEU A 288 -5.78 4.24 -23.79
C LEU A 288 -5.43 4.17 -25.29
N PRO A 289 -6.40 4.37 -26.18
CA PRO A 289 -6.15 4.39 -27.63
C PRO A 289 -5.16 5.50 -28.02
N GLY A 290 -4.09 5.15 -28.74
CA GLY A 290 -3.14 6.14 -29.27
C GLY A 290 -2.35 6.88 -28.20
N VAL A 291 -2.20 6.31 -27.00
CA VAL A 291 -1.49 6.94 -25.90
C VAL A 291 -0.01 7.15 -26.22
N ASP A 292 0.48 8.35 -25.93
CA ASP A 292 1.92 8.61 -25.77
C ASP A 292 2.26 8.57 -24.28
N VAL A 293 2.89 7.51 -23.83
CA VAL A 293 3.23 7.30 -22.42
C VAL A 293 4.19 8.35 -21.86
N ALA A 294 4.89 9.09 -22.72
CA ALA A 294 5.76 10.20 -22.32
C ALA A 294 4.93 11.39 -21.78
N ASP A 295 3.65 11.48 -22.12
CA ASP A 295 2.74 12.52 -21.63
C ASP A 295 2.24 12.28 -20.22
N TYR A 296 2.46 11.09 -19.68
CA TYR A 296 1.90 10.71 -18.39
C TYR A 296 2.99 10.49 -17.35
N GLY A 297 2.72 10.97 -16.14
CA GLY A 297 3.52 10.71 -14.96
C GLY A 297 2.69 10.01 -13.90
N VAL A 298 3.14 8.84 -13.46
CA VAL A 298 2.59 8.13 -12.30
C VAL A 298 3.66 8.05 -11.23
N PHE A 299 3.32 8.43 -10.01
CA PHE A 299 4.22 8.49 -8.88
C PHE A 299 3.57 7.83 -7.67
N ALA A 300 4.37 7.21 -6.79
CA ALA A 300 3.85 6.55 -5.60
C ALA A 300 4.85 6.55 -4.44
N GLY A 301 4.34 6.40 -3.22
CA GLY A 301 5.12 5.85 -2.10
C GLY A 301 5.38 4.36 -2.31
N ASP A 302 6.23 3.79 -1.51
CA ASP A 302 6.68 2.40 -1.54
C ASP A 302 7.40 1.99 -2.83
N MET A 303 8.24 1.01 -2.70
CA MET A 303 9.04 0.47 -3.78
C MET A 303 8.63 -0.98 -4.10
N ASP A 304 8.50 -1.30 -5.38
CA ASP A 304 8.68 -2.65 -5.86
C ASP A 304 10.07 -2.70 -6.56
N PRO A 305 11.06 -3.41 -6.00
CA PRO A 305 12.40 -3.48 -6.58
C PRO A 305 12.43 -3.95 -8.02
N SER A 306 11.45 -4.76 -8.43
CA SER A 306 11.34 -5.25 -9.81
C SER A 306 10.98 -4.13 -10.80
N MET A 307 10.41 -3.02 -10.29
CA MET A 307 10.01 -1.87 -11.09
C MET A 307 11.13 -0.84 -11.31
N ILE A 308 12.25 -0.95 -10.61
CA ILE A 308 13.40 -0.01 -10.79
C ILE A 308 13.79 0.14 -12.27
N PRO A 309 14.03 -0.94 -13.05
CA PRO A 309 14.38 -0.80 -14.46
C PRO A 309 13.28 -0.13 -15.31
N THR A 310 12.02 -0.42 -15.01
CA THR A 310 10.87 0.18 -15.70
C THR A 310 10.80 1.68 -15.44
N VAL A 311 10.85 2.09 -14.18
CA VAL A 311 10.78 3.49 -13.77
C VAL A 311 11.98 4.27 -14.33
N THR A 312 13.19 3.78 -14.16
CA THR A 312 14.41 4.49 -14.60
C THR A 312 14.56 4.58 -16.11
N SER A 313 13.84 3.75 -16.90
CA SER A 313 13.88 3.80 -18.35
C SER A 313 13.14 4.98 -18.98
N CYS A 314 12.26 5.67 -18.24
CA CYS A 314 11.31 6.66 -18.76
C CYS A 314 10.30 6.13 -19.81
N ALA A 315 10.33 4.87 -20.16
CA ALA A 315 9.52 4.28 -21.24
C ALA A 315 8.10 3.85 -20.79
N ASP A 316 7.80 3.93 -19.50
CA ASP A 316 6.49 3.59 -18.90
C ASP A 316 5.84 4.84 -18.29
N PRO A 317 4.50 4.92 -18.16
CA PRO A 317 3.86 6.00 -17.41
C PRO A 317 4.32 6.08 -15.95
N TYR A 318 4.71 4.95 -15.32
CA TYR A 318 5.24 4.91 -13.97
C TYR A 318 6.66 5.50 -13.96
N LYS A 319 6.78 6.75 -13.49
CA LYS A 319 7.98 7.59 -13.61
C LYS A 319 8.77 7.76 -12.31
N GLY A 320 8.19 7.42 -11.17
CA GLY A 320 8.89 7.60 -9.89
C GLY A 320 8.18 7.02 -8.69
N PHE A 321 8.99 6.63 -7.70
CA PHE A 321 8.52 6.18 -6.40
C PHE A 321 9.53 6.57 -5.30
N VAL A 322 9.09 6.53 -4.05
CA VAL A 322 9.97 6.66 -2.89
C VAL A 322 10.35 5.27 -2.40
N ALA A 323 11.65 4.95 -2.43
CA ALA A 323 12.18 3.74 -1.84
C ALA A 323 12.31 3.93 -0.31
N ILE A 324 11.40 3.32 0.44
CA ILE A 324 11.42 3.32 1.91
C ILE A 324 12.56 2.40 2.37
N GLY A 325 13.44 2.94 3.26
CA GLY A 325 14.66 2.26 3.67
C GLY A 325 15.75 2.26 2.59
N GLY A 326 15.55 3.01 1.49
CA GLY A 326 16.42 2.99 0.33
C GLY A 326 16.43 1.63 -0.37
N THR A 327 17.45 1.37 -1.17
CA THR A 327 17.60 0.08 -1.88
C THR A 327 18.10 -1.07 -1.00
N ALA A 328 18.28 -0.85 0.32
CA ALA A 328 18.85 -1.80 1.26
C ALA A 328 18.00 -2.01 2.53
N LEU A 329 16.67 -1.81 2.45
CA LEU A 329 15.76 -1.97 3.59
C LEU A 329 15.86 -3.34 4.24
N ASP A 330 15.95 -4.39 3.44
CA ASP A 330 16.12 -5.78 3.91
C ASP A 330 17.40 -5.97 4.74
N GLN A 331 18.50 -5.30 4.32
CA GLN A 331 19.76 -5.33 5.06
C GLN A 331 19.65 -4.54 6.37
N ALA A 332 19.07 -3.35 6.35
CA ALA A 332 18.87 -2.52 7.54
C ALA A 332 17.98 -3.23 8.58
N THR A 333 16.88 -3.83 8.13
CA THR A 333 15.97 -4.62 8.97
C THR A 333 16.71 -5.82 9.62
N TYR A 334 17.41 -6.60 8.80
CA TYR A 334 18.19 -7.73 9.30
C TYR A 334 19.25 -7.29 10.31
N ASP A 335 20.02 -6.25 10.01
CA ASP A 335 21.09 -5.77 10.87
C ASP A 335 20.55 -5.31 12.24
N GLN A 336 19.42 -4.62 12.26
CA GLN A 336 18.80 -4.17 13.50
C GLN A 336 18.29 -5.36 14.33
N MET A 337 17.53 -6.27 13.72
CA MET A 337 17.04 -7.47 14.40
C MET A 337 18.19 -8.31 14.92
N LYS A 338 19.27 -8.45 14.16
CA LYS A 338 20.49 -9.17 14.57
C LYS A 338 21.16 -8.53 15.79
N LYS A 339 21.34 -7.20 15.77
CA LYS A 339 21.88 -6.46 16.92
C LYS A 339 21.05 -6.69 18.19
N MET A 340 19.74 -6.63 18.07
CA MET A 340 18.83 -6.88 19.18
C MET A 340 18.96 -8.31 19.71
N LEU A 341 18.96 -9.32 18.83
CA LEU A 341 19.15 -10.73 19.19
C LEU A 341 20.52 -11.00 19.85
N GLN A 342 21.57 -10.32 19.37
CA GLN A 342 22.91 -10.39 19.95
C GLN A 342 23.03 -9.62 21.26
N GLY A 343 22.07 -8.78 21.62
CA GLY A 343 22.10 -7.95 22.81
C GLY A 343 23.17 -6.86 22.77
N VAL A 344 23.67 -6.47 21.59
CA VAL A 344 24.64 -5.37 21.44
C VAL A 344 23.93 -4.03 21.44
N GLU A 345 24.68 -2.95 21.61
CA GLU A 345 24.14 -1.60 21.57
C GLU A 345 23.46 -1.31 20.23
N HIS A 346 22.26 -0.71 20.27
CA HIS A 346 21.48 -0.39 19.10
C HIS A 346 20.53 0.80 19.36
N PRO A 347 20.08 1.55 18.34
CA PRO A 347 19.06 2.56 18.53
C PRO A 347 17.69 1.91 18.82
N ASN A 348 16.86 2.60 19.62
CA ASN A 348 15.46 2.20 19.86
C ASN A 348 14.52 2.59 18.69
N ILE A 349 14.91 3.57 17.89
CA ILE A 349 14.18 4.02 16.68
C ILE A 349 15.15 4.04 15.51
N ILE A 350 14.77 3.38 14.44
CA ILE A 350 15.47 3.38 13.16
C ILE A 350 14.62 4.21 12.21
N ASN A 351 15.08 5.41 11.86
CA ASN A 351 14.41 6.21 10.84
C ASN A 351 14.78 5.68 9.46
N ASP A 352 13.78 5.35 8.66
CA ASP A 352 13.96 4.91 7.30
C ASP A 352 14.51 6.04 6.42
N VAL A 353 15.42 5.68 5.54
CA VAL A 353 15.82 6.56 4.44
C VAL A 353 14.71 6.55 3.41
N LEU A 354 14.24 7.73 3.03
CA LEU A 354 13.26 7.91 1.97
C LEU A 354 13.99 8.39 0.71
N GLU A 355 14.28 7.46 -0.20
CA GLU A 355 15.06 7.73 -1.41
C GLU A 355 14.13 7.85 -2.63
N PRO A 356 13.98 9.05 -3.25
CA PRO A 356 13.26 9.19 -4.49
C PRO A 356 13.99 8.48 -5.64
N ILE A 357 13.31 7.58 -6.32
CA ILE A 357 13.78 6.90 -7.53
C ILE A 357 12.93 7.36 -8.71
N THR A 358 13.54 8.01 -9.68
CA THR A 358 12.87 8.52 -10.89
C THR A 358 13.64 8.17 -12.13
N CYS A 359 13.01 8.28 -13.28
CA CYS A 359 13.75 8.44 -14.52
C CYS A 359 14.32 9.87 -14.65
N ASP A 360 15.23 10.07 -15.57
CA ASP A 360 15.73 11.40 -15.90
C ASP A 360 14.70 12.16 -16.77
N PHE A 361 13.93 13.05 -16.14
CA PHE A 361 12.89 13.83 -16.83
C PHE A 361 13.44 14.76 -17.90
N THR A 362 14.73 15.11 -17.86
CA THR A 362 15.38 15.93 -18.91
C THR A 362 15.46 15.20 -20.24
N THR A 363 15.32 13.88 -20.24
CA THR A 363 15.26 13.05 -21.46
C THR A 363 13.90 13.09 -22.15
N LEU A 364 12.85 13.58 -21.46
CA LEU A 364 11.53 13.72 -22.01
C LEU A 364 11.45 15.03 -22.81
N ALA A 365 11.05 14.93 -24.08
CA ALA A 365 10.85 16.15 -24.88
C ALA A 365 9.76 17.03 -24.26
N PRO A 366 9.98 18.35 -24.07
CA PRO A 366 8.97 19.27 -23.54
C PRO A 366 7.72 19.33 -24.44
N LYS A 367 6.56 19.63 -23.82
CA LYS A 367 5.30 19.96 -24.51
C LYS A 367 4.84 21.38 -24.23
#